data_7c50d1b09b90eb3560363cdca9ae8009
#
_entry.id   7c50d1b09b90eb3560363cdca9ae8009
#
_cell.length_a   1.000
_cell.length_b   1.000
_cell.length_c   1.000
_cell.angle_alpha   90.00
_cell.angle_beta   90.00
_cell.angle_gamma   90.00
#
_symmetry.space_group_name_H-M   'P 1'
#
loop_
_entity.id
_entity.type
_entity.pdbx_description
1 polymer ?
#
loop_
_entity_poly.entity_id
_entity_poly.type
_entity_poly.pdbx_seq_one_letter_code
_entity_poly.pdbx_strand_id
1 'polypeptide(L)'
;MKVIATAIKDVVIIEPQVFGDDRGYFFESYSQQQFDQAVRPVRFVQDNESKSRRGVLRGLHFQKGAAAQSKLVRVVQGRVLDVAVDIRRGSPTFGKHVAVELTAENHRQLFVPRGFAHGFSVLSDEAVFQYKCDNFYAPQSEGAIAWNLSLIHISEPTRLRRIS
;
A
#
# COMPACT_ATOMS: atom_id res chain seq x y z
N MET A 1 6.49 -16.09 -7.56
CA MET A 1 6.22 -14.93 -6.69
C MET A 1 7.29 -14.87 -5.61
N LYS A 2 7.87 -13.70 -5.42
CA LYS A 2 8.92 -13.47 -4.42
C LYS A 2 8.39 -12.54 -3.35
N VAL A 3 8.62 -12.88 -2.08
CA VAL A 3 8.23 -12.06 -0.93
C VAL A 3 9.49 -11.45 -0.31
N ILE A 4 9.51 -10.13 -0.17
CA ILE A 4 10.65 -9.39 0.34
C ILE A 4 10.27 -8.74 1.66
N ALA A 5 11.04 -8.99 2.71
CA ALA A 5 10.85 -8.39 4.01
C ALA A 5 11.13 -6.88 3.97
N THR A 6 10.46 -6.14 4.84
CA THR A 6 10.74 -4.72 5.10
C THR A 6 11.25 -4.55 6.52
N ALA A 7 11.53 -3.30 6.91
CA ALA A 7 11.95 -2.99 8.29
C ALA A 7 10.86 -3.32 9.32
N ILE A 8 9.60 -3.45 8.91
CA ILE A 8 8.50 -3.88 9.77
C ILE A 8 8.07 -5.29 9.34
N LYS A 9 8.23 -6.25 10.21
CA LYS A 9 8.10 -7.68 9.93
C LYS A 9 6.85 -8.07 9.15
N ASP A 10 5.71 -7.48 9.48
CA ASP A 10 4.42 -7.88 8.90
C ASP A 10 4.10 -7.16 7.59
N VAL A 11 4.85 -6.13 7.25
CA VAL A 11 4.72 -5.40 5.98
C VAL A 11 5.71 -6.00 5.01
N VAL A 12 5.21 -6.55 3.90
CA VAL A 12 6.05 -7.24 2.93
C VAL A 12 5.82 -6.73 1.51
N ILE A 13 6.89 -6.75 0.73
CA ILE A 13 6.86 -6.45 -0.69
C ILE A 13 6.67 -7.76 -1.45
N ILE A 14 5.81 -7.73 -2.45
CA ILE A 14 5.56 -8.88 -3.31
C ILE A 14 6.02 -8.53 -4.72
N GLU A 15 6.91 -9.35 -5.27
CA GLU A 15 7.30 -9.26 -6.68
C GLU A 15 6.68 -10.43 -7.43
N PRO A 16 5.69 -10.19 -8.28
CA PRO A 16 5.14 -11.23 -9.11
C PRO A 16 6.14 -11.67 -10.18
N GLN A 17 5.98 -12.88 -10.68
CA GLN A 17 6.75 -13.34 -11.82
C GLN A 17 6.11 -12.79 -13.09
N VAL A 18 6.86 -11.98 -13.84
CA VAL A 18 6.40 -11.33 -15.07
C VAL A 18 7.01 -12.04 -16.26
N PHE A 19 6.16 -12.42 -17.21
CA PHE A 19 6.57 -13.05 -18.47
C PHE A 19 6.44 -12.03 -19.59
N GLY A 20 7.54 -11.72 -20.27
CA GLY A 20 7.57 -10.74 -21.33
C GLY A 20 8.04 -11.34 -22.66
N ASP A 21 7.51 -10.82 -23.76
CA ASP A 21 7.92 -11.11 -25.13
C ASP A 21 7.64 -9.90 -26.03
N ASP A 22 7.81 -10.06 -27.36
CA ASP A 22 7.62 -8.96 -28.32
C ASP A 22 6.21 -8.37 -28.31
N ARG A 23 5.22 -9.08 -27.79
CA ARG A 23 3.83 -8.62 -27.71
C ARG A 23 3.54 -7.78 -26.49
N GLY A 24 4.38 -7.86 -25.44
CA GLY A 24 4.18 -7.21 -24.17
C GLY A 24 4.51 -8.13 -23.00
N TYR A 25 3.69 -8.09 -21.95
CA TYR A 25 3.92 -8.92 -20.77
C TYR A 25 2.63 -9.53 -20.24
N PHE A 26 2.82 -10.57 -19.45
CA PHE A 26 1.75 -11.23 -18.70
C PHE A 26 2.25 -11.58 -17.30
N PHE A 27 1.40 -11.40 -16.30
CA PHE A 27 1.67 -11.92 -14.95
C PHE A 27 0.36 -12.13 -14.21
N GLU A 28 0.38 -13.04 -13.23
CA GLU A 28 -0.70 -13.12 -12.26
C GLU A 28 -0.52 -11.99 -11.25
N SER A 29 -1.41 -11.02 -11.28
CA SER A 29 -1.36 -9.91 -10.33
C SER A 29 -1.79 -10.33 -8.93
N TYR A 30 -2.60 -11.37 -8.82
CA TYR A 30 -3.02 -11.95 -7.55
C TYR A 30 -3.44 -13.41 -7.73
N SER A 31 -2.99 -14.26 -6.84
CA SER A 31 -3.46 -15.63 -6.66
C SER A 31 -3.64 -15.86 -5.16
N GLN A 32 -4.88 -16.15 -4.74
CA GLN A 32 -5.16 -16.40 -3.33
C GLN A 32 -4.33 -17.56 -2.80
N GLN A 33 -4.21 -18.64 -3.57
CA GLN A 33 -3.43 -19.81 -3.18
C GLN A 33 -1.97 -19.45 -2.91
N GLN A 34 -1.33 -18.75 -3.84
CA GLN A 34 0.07 -18.35 -3.68
C GLN A 34 0.26 -17.35 -2.55
N PHE A 35 -0.64 -16.38 -2.43
CA PHE A 35 -0.58 -15.38 -1.38
C PHE A 35 -0.73 -16.03 0.00
N ASP A 36 -1.72 -16.89 0.18
CA ASP A 36 -1.96 -17.56 1.46
C ASP A 36 -0.79 -18.42 1.89
N GLN A 37 -0.12 -19.08 0.93
CA GLN A 37 1.05 -19.92 1.22
C GLN A 37 2.31 -19.11 1.52
N ALA A 38 2.55 -18.03 0.78
CA ALA A 38 3.82 -17.29 0.85
C ALA A 38 3.79 -16.15 1.87
N VAL A 39 2.64 -15.56 2.13
CA VAL A 39 2.48 -14.45 3.07
C VAL A 39 1.70 -14.89 4.29
N ARG A 40 0.40 -15.05 4.16
CA ARG A 40 -0.54 -15.58 5.16
C ARG A 40 -1.94 -15.69 4.57
N PRO A 41 -2.82 -16.51 5.17
CA PRO A 41 -4.22 -16.56 4.74
C PRO A 41 -4.92 -15.22 4.95
N VAL A 42 -5.43 -14.65 3.86
CA VAL A 42 -6.22 -13.42 3.88
C VAL A 42 -7.34 -13.55 2.86
N ARG A 43 -8.56 -13.21 3.26
CA ARG A 43 -9.70 -13.16 2.36
C ARG A 43 -9.95 -11.73 1.93
N PHE A 44 -9.56 -11.38 0.72
CA PHE A 44 -9.87 -10.07 0.15
C PHE A 44 -11.31 -10.06 -0.39
N VAL A 45 -12.04 -9.00 -0.08
CA VAL A 45 -13.48 -8.88 -0.36
C VAL A 45 -13.84 -7.63 -1.14
N GLN A 46 -12.88 -6.72 -1.37
CA GLN A 46 -13.14 -5.44 -2.04
C GLN A 46 -11.92 -5.02 -2.83
N ASP A 47 -12.13 -4.58 -4.07
CA ASP A 47 -11.11 -3.95 -4.90
C ASP A 47 -11.44 -2.47 -5.09
N ASN A 48 -10.42 -1.62 -5.01
CA ASN A 48 -10.55 -0.18 -5.24
C ASN A 48 -9.52 0.28 -6.26
N GLU A 49 -9.86 1.34 -6.99
CA GLU A 49 -8.94 2.00 -7.91
C GLU A 49 -9.06 3.50 -7.76
N SER A 50 -7.93 4.19 -7.81
CA SER A 50 -7.89 5.65 -7.83
C SER A 50 -6.91 6.13 -8.89
N LYS A 51 -7.19 7.33 -9.44
CA LYS A 51 -6.29 8.05 -10.32
C LYS A 51 -5.97 9.40 -9.69
N SER A 52 -4.71 9.78 -9.72
CA SER A 52 -4.25 11.02 -9.08
C SER A 52 -3.14 11.67 -9.89
N ARG A 53 -3.04 13.00 -9.77
CA ARG A 53 -2.01 13.81 -10.44
C ARG A 53 -0.76 13.92 -9.57
N ARG A 54 0.33 14.38 -10.17
CA ARG A 54 1.59 14.68 -9.47
C ARG A 54 1.33 15.58 -8.27
N GLY A 55 2.00 15.27 -7.17
CA GLY A 55 1.92 16.03 -5.94
C GLY A 55 0.71 15.73 -5.07
N VAL A 56 -0.17 14.84 -5.51
CA VAL A 56 -1.29 14.40 -4.67
C VAL A 56 -0.79 13.46 -3.58
N LEU A 57 -1.25 13.73 -2.36
CA LEU A 57 -1.11 12.85 -1.20
C LEU A 57 -2.47 12.29 -0.86
N ARG A 58 -2.56 10.97 -0.74
CA ARG A 58 -3.74 10.31 -0.17
C ARG A 58 -3.34 9.63 1.12
N GLY A 59 -4.12 9.87 2.17
CA GLY A 59 -3.90 9.24 3.46
C GLY A 59 -3.35 10.20 4.51
N LEU A 60 -2.78 9.72 5.55
CA LEU A 60 -2.68 8.31 5.98
C LEU A 60 -4.00 7.86 6.61
N HIS A 61 -4.65 6.89 6.01
CA HIS A 61 -5.98 6.41 6.43
C HIS A 61 -5.92 5.05 7.10
N PHE A 62 -6.91 4.80 7.97
CA PHE A 62 -7.14 3.48 8.56
C PHE A 62 -8.60 3.36 8.98
N GLN A 63 -9.05 2.15 9.21
CA GLN A 63 -10.35 1.86 9.83
C GLN A 63 -10.14 1.24 11.20
N LYS A 64 -10.95 1.65 12.15
CA LYS A 64 -10.80 1.30 13.57
C LYS A 64 -11.50 -0.01 13.90
N GLY A 65 -10.96 -0.71 14.91
CA GLY A 65 -11.61 -1.86 15.54
C GLY A 65 -11.91 -2.99 14.57
N ALA A 66 -13.13 -3.52 14.65
CA ALA A 66 -13.56 -4.64 13.82
C ALA A 66 -13.61 -4.33 12.32
N ALA A 67 -13.63 -3.05 11.95
CA ALA A 67 -13.63 -2.61 10.56
C ALA A 67 -12.22 -2.47 9.96
N ALA A 68 -11.16 -2.74 10.72
CA ALA A 68 -9.79 -2.64 10.24
C ALA A 68 -9.59 -3.43 8.95
N GLN A 69 -8.76 -2.89 8.06
CA GLN A 69 -8.50 -3.48 6.74
C GLN A 69 -7.02 -3.80 6.57
N SER A 70 -6.73 -5.02 6.11
CA SER A 70 -5.47 -5.31 5.43
C SER A 70 -5.61 -4.90 3.97
N LYS A 71 -4.52 -4.46 3.36
CA LYS A 71 -4.51 -3.99 1.98
C LYS A 71 -3.37 -4.64 1.20
N LEU A 72 -3.66 -5.01 -0.03
CA LEU A 72 -2.65 -5.39 -1.01
C LEU A 72 -2.70 -4.38 -2.14
N VAL A 73 -1.66 -3.57 -2.24
CA VAL A 73 -1.65 -2.38 -3.09
C VAL A 73 -0.67 -2.52 -4.24
N ARG A 74 -1.00 -1.93 -5.39
CA ARG A 74 -0.10 -1.88 -6.56
C ARG A 74 -0.38 -0.66 -7.43
N VAL A 75 0.58 -0.30 -8.27
CA VAL A 75 0.47 0.77 -9.25
C VAL A 75 0.33 0.16 -10.63
N VAL A 76 -0.70 0.57 -11.36
CA VAL A 76 -0.98 0.11 -12.72
C VAL A 76 -0.39 1.05 -13.75
N GLN A 77 -0.35 2.35 -13.44
CA GLN A 77 0.24 3.38 -14.28
C GLN A 77 0.94 4.40 -13.40
N GLY A 78 2.14 4.78 -13.79
CA GLY A 78 2.90 5.80 -13.07
C GLY A 78 3.69 5.26 -11.89
N ARG A 79 3.92 6.12 -10.90
CA ARG A 79 4.85 5.86 -9.81
C ARG A 79 4.38 6.57 -8.55
N VAL A 80 4.44 5.87 -7.42
CA VAL A 80 4.09 6.43 -6.11
C VAL A 80 5.13 6.03 -5.06
N LEU A 81 5.23 6.83 -4.00
CA LEU A 81 5.85 6.42 -2.75
C LEU A 81 4.72 5.97 -1.82
N ASP A 82 4.67 4.69 -1.53
CA ASP A 82 3.65 4.09 -0.68
C ASP A 82 4.15 4.00 0.75
N VAL A 83 3.34 4.42 1.72
CA VAL A 83 3.76 4.54 3.11
C VAL A 83 2.78 3.81 4.02
N ALA A 84 3.31 2.97 4.90
CA ALA A 84 2.57 2.29 5.94
C ALA A 84 3.16 2.62 7.30
N VAL A 85 2.33 3.05 8.24
CA VAL A 85 2.74 3.42 9.60
C VAL A 85 2.09 2.45 10.59
N ASP A 86 2.90 1.84 11.43
CA ASP A 86 2.41 0.95 12.49
C ASP A 86 1.72 1.77 13.59
N ILE A 87 0.41 1.58 13.72
CA ILE A 87 -0.38 2.23 14.77
C ILE A 87 -0.94 1.23 15.79
N ARG A 88 -0.38 0.03 15.83
CA ARG A 88 -0.78 -1.00 16.80
C ARG A 88 -0.17 -0.69 18.16
N ARG A 89 -1.00 -0.41 19.15
CA ARG A 89 -0.55 -0.19 20.53
C ARG A 89 0.11 -1.47 21.06
N GLY A 90 1.26 -1.31 21.71
CA GLY A 90 2.03 -2.44 22.22
C GLY A 90 2.92 -3.14 21.19
N SER A 91 2.86 -2.76 19.93
CA SER A 91 3.78 -3.27 18.92
C SER A 91 5.20 -2.73 19.15
N PRO A 92 6.26 -3.55 18.99
CA PRO A 92 7.64 -3.07 19.08
C PRO A 92 7.98 -2.06 18.00
N THR A 93 7.19 -1.97 16.93
CA THR A 93 7.39 -1.00 15.85
C THR A 93 6.33 0.10 15.84
N PHE A 94 5.58 0.27 16.92
CA PHE A 94 4.57 1.34 17.03
C PHE A 94 5.18 2.70 16.69
N GLY A 95 4.51 3.43 15.79
CA GLY A 95 4.96 4.75 15.33
C GLY A 95 6.02 4.71 14.24
N LYS A 96 6.58 3.56 13.92
CA LYS A 96 7.53 3.40 12.82
C LYS A 96 6.80 3.23 11.49
N HIS A 97 7.51 3.53 10.40
CA HIS A 97 6.92 3.45 9.07
C HIS A 97 7.83 2.71 8.11
N VAL A 98 7.21 2.26 7.01
CA VAL A 98 7.88 1.73 5.83
C VAL A 98 7.45 2.58 4.65
N ALA A 99 8.40 2.97 3.80
CA ALA A 99 8.12 3.70 2.57
C ALA A 99 8.73 2.91 1.41
N VAL A 100 7.90 2.58 0.41
CA VAL A 100 8.30 1.75 -0.73
C VAL A 100 7.85 2.42 -2.02
N GLU A 101 8.75 2.52 -2.98
CA GLU A 101 8.40 3.00 -4.30
C GLU A 101 7.75 1.88 -5.11
N LEU A 102 6.51 2.13 -5.54
CA LEU A 102 5.74 1.24 -6.39
C LEU A 102 5.56 1.88 -7.76
N THR A 103 5.85 1.14 -8.80
CA THR A 103 5.74 1.64 -10.18
C THR A 103 5.02 0.62 -11.05
N ALA A 104 4.48 1.10 -12.19
CA ALA A 104 3.92 0.20 -13.20
C ALA A 104 5.01 -0.75 -13.74
N GLU A 105 6.24 -0.28 -13.86
CA GLU A 105 7.35 -1.04 -14.44
C GLU A 105 7.91 -2.10 -13.49
N ASN A 106 8.00 -1.81 -12.17
CA ASN A 106 8.56 -2.78 -11.23
C ASN A 106 7.56 -3.85 -10.81
N HIS A 107 6.27 -3.66 -11.10
CA HIS A 107 5.18 -4.57 -10.75
C HIS A 107 5.11 -4.94 -9.26
N ARG A 108 5.81 -4.21 -8.41
CA ARG A 108 5.84 -4.49 -6.97
C ARG A 108 4.49 -4.19 -6.33
N GLN A 109 4.16 -5.01 -5.36
CA GLN A 109 2.98 -4.83 -4.52
C GLN A 109 3.42 -4.74 -3.07
N LEU A 110 2.64 -4.05 -2.26
CA LEU A 110 2.89 -3.96 -0.83
C LEU A 110 1.70 -4.53 -0.08
N PHE A 111 1.97 -5.46 0.83
CA PHE A 111 0.97 -5.94 1.77
C PHE A 111 1.07 -5.15 3.07
N VAL A 112 -0.02 -4.48 3.42
CA VAL A 112 -0.16 -3.67 4.63
C VAL A 112 -1.21 -4.33 5.51
N PRO A 113 -0.82 -4.94 6.65
CA PRO A 113 -1.78 -5.62 7.51
C PRO A 113 -2.71 -4.67 8.26
N ARG A 114 -3.72 -5.23 8.90
CA ARG A 114 -4.58 -4.47 9.83
C ARG A 114 -3.73 -3.84 10.92
N GLY A 115 -4.15 -2.68 11.40
CA GLY A 115 -3.43 -1.95 12.44
C GLY A 115 -2.35 -1.01 11.91
N PHE A 116 -2.42 -0.67 10.63
CA PHE A 116 -1.53 0.30 10.00
C PHE A 116 -2.34 1.44 9.40
N ALA A 117 -1.79 2.63 9.48
CA ALA A 117 -2.25 3.76 8.66
C ALA A 117 -1.49 3.71 7.34
N HIS A 118 -2.19 4.02 6.25
CA HIS A 118 -1.67 3.82 4.91
C HIS A 118 -1.98 5.00 4.01
N GLY A 119 -1.05 5.31 3.13
CA GLY A 119 -1.24 6.32 2.12
C GLY A 119 -0.12 6.33 1.11
N PHE A 120 -0.19 7.24 0.15
CA PHE A 120 0.83 7.35 -0.87
C PHE A 120 0.95 8.77 -1.40
N SER A 121 2.11 9.04 -1.99
CA SER A 121 2.46 10.28 -2.67
C SER A 121 2.70 9.98 -4.15
N VAL A 122 2.12 10.77 -5.04
CA VAL A 122 2.28 10.59 -6.49
C VAL A 122 3.55 11.26 -6.97
N LEU A 123 4.45 10.48 -7.57
CA LEU A 123 5.77 10.92 -8.02
C LEU A 123 5.86 11.14 -9.53
N SER A 124 4.91 10.62 -10.30
CA SER A 124 4.80 10.81 -11.75
C SER A 124 3.73 11.85 -12.09
N ASP A 125 3.56 12.19 -13.36
CA ASP A 125 2.52 13.14 -13.77
C ASP A 125 1.13 12.65 -13.39
N GLU A 126 0.88 11.36 -13.55
CA GLU A 126 -0.33 10.68 -13.12
C GLU A 126 0.03 9.32 -12.54
N ALA A 127 -0.80 8.82 -11.65
CA ALA A 127 -0.70 7.45 -11.17
C ALA A 127 -2.09 6.83 -11.05
N VAL A 128 -2.19 5.58 -11.51
CA VAL A 128 -3.36 4.73 -11.28
C VAL A 128 -2.97 3.67 -10.27
N PHE A 129 -3.70 3.64 -9.18
CA PHE A 129 -3.40 2.87 -7.98
C PHE A 129 -4.57 1.94 -7.69
N GLN A 130 -4.28 0.64 -7.56
CA GLN A 130 -5.28 -0.38 -7.22
C GLN A 130 -4.92 -1.06 -5.92
N TYR A 131 -5.94 -1.42 -5.13
CA TYR A 131 -5.70 -2.21 -3.94
C TYR A 131 -6.90 -3.07 -3.56
N LYS A 132 -6.56 -4.22 -2.96
CA LYS A 132 -7.52 -5.15 -2.37
C LYS A 132 -7.62 -4.89 -0.89
N CYS A 133 -8.82 -5.03 -0.35
CA CYS A 133 -9.09 -4.93 1.09
C CYS A 133 -9.72 -6.22 1.61
N ASP A 134 -9.35 -6.63 2.81
CA ASP A 134 -9.92 -7.80 3.47
C ASP A 134 -11.16 -7.49 4.31
N ASN A 135 -11.62 -6.25 4.28
CA ASN A 135 -12.84 -5.82 4.93
C ASN A 135 -13.49 -4.71 4.13
N PHE A 136 -14.79 -4.51 4.31
CA PHE A 136 -15.55 -3.53 3.58
C PHE A 136 -15.29 -2.10 4.07
N TYR A 137 -15.51 -1.13 3.18
CA TYR A 137 -15.42 0.27 3.56
C TYR A 137 -16.45 0.61 4.63
N ALA A 138 -15.99 1.19 5.73
CA ALA A 138 -16.81 1.57 6.88
C ALA A 138 -16.49 3.03 7.25
N PRO A 139 -17.16 4.01 6.62
CA PRO A 139 -16.83 5.43 6.82
C PRO A 139 -16.95 5.88 8.28
N GLN A 140 -17.86 5.29 9.05
CA GLN A 140 -18.02 5.59 10.46
C GLN A 140 -16.84 5.15 11.33
N SER A 141 -16.00 4.24 10.81
CA SER A 141 -14.81 3.73 11.52
C SER A 141 -13.52 4.33 10.99
N GLU A 142 -13.60 5.24 10.02
CA GLU A 142 -12.41 5.82 9.39
C GLU A 142 -11.69 6.76 10.34
N GLY A 143 -10.37 6.70 10.29
CA GLY A 143 -9.46 7.62 10.96
C GLY A 143 -8.34 8.02 10.03
N ALA A 144 -7.63 9.09 10.39
CA ALA A 144 -6.50 9.57 9.60
C ALA A 144 -5.43 10.16 10.50
N ILE A 145 -4.17 10.02 10.06
CA ILE A 145 -3.03 10.68 10.68
C ILE A 145 -2.45 11.68 9.69
N ALA A 146 -1.93 12.79 10.23
CA ALA A 146 -1.32 13.81 9.38
C ALA A 146 0.04 13.35 8.84
N TRP A 147 0.30 13.66 7.58
CA TRP A 147 1.56 13.35 6.90
C TRP A 147 2.77 14.10 7.50
N ASN A 148 2.53 15.22 8.16
CA ASN A 148 3.58 16.06 8.73
C ASN A 148 3.98 15.68 10.15
N LEU A 149 3.58 14.51 10.63
CA LEU A 149 4.04 14.01 11.91
C LEU A 149 5.55 13.82 11.90
N SER A 150 6.21 14.22 12.98
CA SER A 150 7.66 14.08 13.14
C SER A 150 8.15 12.63 13.09
N LEU A 151 7.23 11.69 13.18
CA LEU A 151 7.50 10.25 13.09
C LEU A 151 7.76 9.78 11.65
N ILE A 152 7.36 10.58 10.65
CA ILE A 152 7.47 10.21 9.25
C ILE A 152 8.43 11.17 8.56
N HIS A 153 9.70 10.79 8.53
CA HIS A 153 10.68 11.47 7.71
C HIS A 153 10.62 10.94 6.29
N ILE A 154 9.67 11.44 5.53
CA ILE A 154 9.65 11.17 4.11
C ILE A 154 10.68 12.11 3.50
N SER A 155 11.72 11.53 2.95
CA SER A 155 12.86 12.27 2.37
C SER A 155 12.51 13.01 1.09
N GLU A 156 11.25 13.09 0.73
CA GLU A 156 10.83 13.81 -0.46
C GLU A 156 10.48 15.24 -0.15
N PRO A 157 11.03 16.12 -0.93
CA PRO A 157 10.76 17.51 -0.72
C PRO A 157 9.35 17.80 -1.13
N THR A 158 8.62 18.34 -0.21
CA THR A 158 7.96 19.50 -0.62
C THR A 158 6.62 19.40 -1.28
N ARG A 159 5.74 20.18 -0.73
CA ARG A 159 4.50 20.70 -1.35
C ARG A 159 3.57 19.64 -1.89
N LEU A 160 3.44 18.63 -1.14
CA LEU A 160 2.42 17.64 -1.39
C LEU A 160 1.08 18.25 -0.99
N ARG A 161 0.16 18.30 -1.92
CA ARG A 161 -1.20 18.71 -1.63
C ARG A 161 -1.95 17.57 -0.97
N ARG A 162 -2.53 17.88 0.15
CA ARG A 162 -3.36 16.94 0.89
C ARG A 162 -4.72 16.81 0.18
N ILE A 163 -5.07 15.58 -0.17
CA ILE A 163 -6.43 15.23 -0.57
C ILE A 163 -6.94 14.22 0.43
N SER A 164 -8.03 14.56 1.07
CA SER A 164 -8.71 13.66 2.00
C SER A 164 -9.41 12.53 1.27
#